data_60c7fb4f14a4e3e6a82a6ee96e7802a1
#
_entry.id   60c7fb4f14a4e3e6a82a6ee96e7802a1
#
_cell.length_a   1.000
_cell.length_b   1.000
_cell.length_c   1.000
_cell.angle_alpha   90.00
_cell.angle_beta   90.00
_cell.angle_gamma   90.00
#
_symmetry.space_group_name_H-M   'P 1'
#
loop_
_entity.id
_entity.type
_entity.pdbx_description
1 polymer ?
#
loop_
_entity_poly.entity_id
_entity_poly.type
_entity_poly.pdbx_seq_one_letter_code
_entity_poly.pdbx_strand_id
1 'polypeptide(L)'
;DFTTMPEGETLRFFWESCEQEKIDASSIIERTRMKIQKSEKKRKRNYLLITSASIAASILICMSTIYFMNLETVVDLDLQAIAEGLDSQTVDEVTLITAKEQLNLDEDAFIKYSKEGKVAVNSQVIKEEKVKDEQEYNQLIVPSGKRARIELSDGTRLVVNSQSKVVYPRRFKGDIRKIYTQGEVFLEVAHDKKHPFIVESEDFKLRVLGTKFNISNYRGSATNIVLVEGSVEVTDKNEKKAQLAPHDLLNIADGSIVCQKQVDVAEYIGWIDGIMLLNGNTLSQIIQKLSIYYGVSIQCDPLVGSEKVYGKLDLKDDIDEVIECIQQTLPFTIEKRD
;
A
#
# COMPACT_ATOMS: atom_id res chain seq x y z
N ASP A 1 -72.33 48.83 -33.26
CA ASP A 1 -73.35 47.94 -33.83
C ASP A 1 -73.16 47.93 -35.38
N PHE A 2 -72.35 47.06 -35.88
CA PHE A 2 -72.02 46.95 -37.31
C PHE A 2 -73.02 46.09 -38.11
N THR A 3 -74.07 45.65 -37.48
CA THR A 3 -75.02 44.69 -38.04
C THR A 3 -76.23 45.37 -38.78
N THR A 4 -76.32 46.70 -38.81
CA THR A 4 -77.46 47.41 -39.34
C THR A 4 -77.16 48.41 -40.48
N MET A 5 -75.92 48.48 -41.00
CA MET A 5 -75.57 49.35 -42.13
C MET A 5 -75.63 48.59 -43.42
N PRO A 6 -76.17 49.20 -44.55
CA PRO A 6 -76.08 48.59 -45.85
C PRO A 6 -74.63 48.41 -46.29
N GLU A 7 -74.36 47.31 -47.00
CA GLU A 7 -72.97 46.90 -47.36
C GLU A 7 -72.17 48.02 -48.08
N GLY A 8 -72.82 48.86 -48.81
CA GLY A 8 -72.17 49.99 -49.53
C GLY A 8 -71.72 51.14 -48.62
N GLU A 9 -72.43 51.37 -47.48
CA GLU A 9 -72.08 52.44 -46.56
C GLU A 9 -70.96 51.96 -45.60
N THR A 10 -70.97 50.68 -45.28
CA THR A 10 -69.90 50.10 -44.41
C THR A 10 -68.53 50.12 -45.09
N LEU A 11 -68.48 49.82 -46.39
CA LEU A 11 -67.24 49.93 -47.20
C LEU A 11 -66.78 51.37 -47.38
N ARG A 12 -67.72 52.31 -47.52
CA ARG A 12 -67.37 53.74 -47.65
C ARG A 12 -66.84 54.29 -46.31
N PHE A 13 -67.44 53.91 -45.20
CA PHE A 13 -66.98 54.29 -43.89
C PHE A 13 -65.57 53.71 -43.58
N PHE A 14 -65.34 52.48 -43.96
CA PHE A 14 -64.02 51.89 -43.84
C PHE A 14 -62.96 52.60 -44.73
N TRP A 15 -63.37 52.96 -45.94
CA TRP A 15 -62.49 53.65 -46.91
C TRP A 15 -62.17 55.08 -46.41
N GLU A 16 -63.16 55.81 -45.95
CA GLU A 16 -62.99 57.17 -45.41
C GLU A 16 -62.19 57.15 -44.09
N SER A 17 -62.36 56.12 -43.26
CA SER A 17 -61.56 55.92 -42.02
C SER A 17 -60.13 55.60 -42.36
N CYS A 18 -59.87 54.86 -43.44
CA CYS A 18 -58.51 54.55 -43.88
C CYS A 18 -57.84 55.73 -44.59
N GLU A 19 -58.59 56.66 -45.22
CA GLU A 19 -58.04 57.89 -45.84
C GLU A 19 -57.71 58.95 -44.77
N GLN A 20 -58.37 58.95 -43.60
CA GLN A 20 -58.11 59.93 -42.53
C GLN A 20 -56.91 59.57 -41.70
N GLU A 21 -56.58 58.32 -41.53
CA GLU A 21 -55.28 57.90 -40.94
C GLU A 21 -54.28 57.77 -42.11
N LYS A 22 -53.48 58.81 -42.35
CA LYS A 22 -52.21 58.64 -43.07
C LYS A 22 -51.32 57.70 -42.28
N ILE A 23 -51.61 56.42 -42.42
CA ILE A 23 -50.72 55.40 -41.89
C ILE A 23 -49.41 55.48 -42.68
N ASP A 24 -48.42 56.04 -42.08
CA ASP A 24 -47.10 56.09 -42.65
C ASP A 24 -46.53 54.66 -42.76
N ALA A 25 -46.94 54.02 -43.90
CA ALA A 25 -46.52 52.66 -44.22
C ALA A 25 -44.96 52.50 -44.17
N SER A 26 -44.27 53.63 -44.45
CA SER A 26 -42.84 53.67 -44.47
C SER A 26 -42.25 53.47 -43.05
N SER A 27 -42.90 54.11 -42.05
CA SER A 27 -42.48 53.97 -40.65
C SER A 27 -42.75 52.57 -40.11
N ILE A 28 -43.83 51.91 -40.55
CA ILE A 28 -44.16 50.54 -40.17
C ILE A 28 -43.15 49.55 -40.76
N ILE A 29 -42.85 49.73 -42.04
CA ILE A 29 -41.86 48.90 -42.76
C ILE A 29 -40.50 49.07 -42.16
N GLU A 30 -40.10 50.27 -41.81
CA GLU A 30 -38.79 50.54 -41.22
C GLU A 30 -38.66 49.96 -39.81
N ARG A 31 -39.68 50.07 -38.94
CA ARG A 31 -39.78 49.45 -37.66
C ARG A 31 -39.75 47.94 -37.77
N THR A 32 -40.40 47.35 -38.69
CA THR A 32 -40.44 45.92 -38.95
C THR A 32 -39.08 45.42 -39.42
N ARG A 33 -38.46 46.19 -40.36
CA ARG A 33 -37.09 45.87 -40.82
C ARG A 33 -36.05 45.93 -39.72
N MET A 34 -36.12 46.93 -38.85
CA MET A 34 -35.24 47.02 -37.67
C MET A 34 -35.46 45.88 -36.67
N LYS A 35 -36.73 45.47 -36.45
CA LYS A 35 -37.04 44.33 -35.61
C LYS A 35 -36.48 43.01 -36.16
N ILE A 36 -36.61 42.79 -37.48
CA ILE A 36 -36.05 41.63 -38.19
C ILE A 36 -34.53 41.63 -38.08
N GLN A 37 -33.86 42.74 -38.39
CA GLN A 37 -32.41 42.84 -38.26
C GLN A 37 -31.91 42.62 -36.83
N LYS A 38 -32.64 43.15 -35.85
CA LYS A 38 -32.31 42.96 -34.43
C LYS A 38 -32.49 41.50 -33.99
N SER A 39 -33.52 40.82 -34.49
CA SER A 39 -33.76 39.39 -34.23
C SER A 39 -32.72 38.52 -34.91
N GLU A 40 -32.31 38.81 -36.14
CA GLU A 40 -31.26 38.08 -36.82
C GLU A 40 -29.87 38.26 -36.14
N LYS A 41 -29.52 39.48 -35.73
CA LYS A 41 -28.31 39.74 -34.97
C LYS A 41 -28.32 38.99 -33.65
N LYS A 42 -29.45 38.95 -32.94
CA LYS A 42 -29.61 38.20 -31.69
C LYS A 42 -29.50 36.68 -31.92
N ARG A 43 -30.09 36.17 -33.02
CA ARG A 43 -30.01 34.76 -33.41
C ARG A 43 -28.60 34.35 -33.78
N LYS A 44 -27.88 35.16 -34.57
CA LYS A 44 -26.46 34.91 -34.91
C LYS A 44 -25.57 34.94 -33.68
N ARG A 45 -25.79 35.89 -32.75
CA ARG A 45 -25.02 35.97 -31.49
C ARG A 45 -25.28 34.77 -30.57
N ASN A 46 -26.55 34.35 -30.47
CA ASN A 46 -26.88 33.16 -29.67
C ASN A 46 -26.34 31.89 -30.30
N TYR A 47 -26.36 31.77 -31.60
CA TYR A 47 -25.74 30.64 -32.31
C TYR A 47 -24.23 30.58 -32.08
N LEU A 48 -23.53 31.71 -32.18
CA LEU A 48 -22.11 31.81 -31.87
C LEU A 48 -21.78 31.44 -30.39
N LEU A 49 -22.63 31.87 -29.47
CA LEU A 49 -22.45 31.54 -28.03
C LEU A 49 -22.69 30.05 -27.76
N ILE A 50 -23.70 29.44 -28.40
CA ILE A 50 -23.98 28.00 -28.25
C ILE A 50 -22.86 27.17 -28.89
N THR A 51 -22.38 27.53 -30.07
CA THR A 51 -21.29 26.80 -30.73
C THR A 51 -19.96 26.93 -29.96
N SER A 52 -19.64 28.12 -29.44
CA SER A 52 -18.43 28.27 -28.61
C SER A 52 -18.51 27.52 -27.29
N ALA A 53 -19.69 27.50 -26.67
CA ALA A 53 -19.90 26.71 -25.41
C ALA A 53 -19.79 25.21 -25.66
N SER A 54 -20.32 24.71 -26.80
CA SER A 54 -20.20 23.27 -27.14
C SER A 54 -18.77 22.87 -27.48
N ILE A 55 -17.97 23.73 -28.13
CA ILE A 55 -16.53 23.48 -28.37
C ILE A 55 -15.76 23.45 -27.03
N ALA A 56 -16.01 24.42 -26.15
CA ALA A 56 -15.37 24.44 -24.85
C ALA A 56 -15.72 23.21 -24.02
N ALA A 57 -16.98 22.76 -24.00
CA ALA A 57 -17.40 21.54 -23.34
C ALA A 57 -16.73 20.30 -23.94
N SER A 58 -16.60 20.21 -25.26
CA SER A 58 -15.90 19.11 -25.93
C SER A 58 -14.41 19.07 -25.56
N ILE A 59 -13.74 20.21 -25.49
CA ILE A 59 -12.33 20.30 -25.06
C ILE A 59 -12.18 19.85 -23.61
N LEU A 60 -13.07 20.27 -22.70
CA LEU A 60 -13.06 19.87 -21.32
C LEU A 60 -13.29 18.36 -21.16
N ILE A 61 -14.20 17.78 -21.93
CA ILE A 61 -14.44 16.33 -21.94
C ILE A 61 -13.19 15.60 -22.47
N CYS A 62 -12.59 16.06 -23.57
CA CYS A 62 -11.35 15.48 -24.09
C CYS A 62 -10.18 15.62 -23.10
N MET A 63 -10.01 16.76 -22.45
CA MET A 63 -8.99 16.93 -21.43
C MET A 63 -9.25 16.04 -20.21
N SER A 64 -10.51 15.91 -19.78
CA SER A 64 -10.90 15.01 -18.72
C SER A 64 -10.65 13.54 -19.08
N THR A 65 -11.01 13.12 -20.30
CA THR A 65 -10.73 11.75 -20.76
C THR A 65 -9.23 11.49 -20.90
N ILE A 66 -8.45 12.43 -21.42
CA ILE A 66 -6.99 12.33 -21.49
C ILE A 66 -6.39 12.30 -20.06
N TYR A 67 -6.91 13.13 -19.14
CA TYR A 67 -6.48 13.11 -17.73
C TYR A 67 -6.82 11.77 -17.06
N PHE A 68 -8.03 11.21 -17.28
CA PHE A 68 -8.40 9.88 -16.79
C PHE A 68 -7.67 8.75 -17.50
N MET A 69 -7.29 8.87 -18.76
CA MET A 69 -6.48 7.88 -19.48
C MET A 69 -5.00 7.97 -19.10
N ASN A 70 -4.49 9.14 -18.74
CA ASN A 70 -3.15 9.35 -18.20
C ASN A 70 -3.06 9.16 -16.68
N LEU A 71 -4.18 8.97 -15.94
CA LEU A 71 -4.10 8.19 -14.72
C LEU A 71 -3.66 6.80 -15.21
N GLU A 72 -2.33 6.60 -15.23
CA GLU A 72 -1.76 5.27 -15.36
C GLU A 72 -2.60 4.40 -14.44
N THR A 73 -3.31 3.44 -15.00
CA THR A 73 -3.78 2.30 -14.25
C THR A 73 -2.50 1.73 -13.64
N VAL A 74 -2.23 2.11 -12.39
CA VAL A 74 -1.24 1.42 -11.59
C VAL A 74 -1.77 0.00 -11.63
N VAL A 75 -1.19 -0.82 -12.50
CA VAL A 75 -1.42 -2.25 -12.47
C VAL A 75 -0.99 -2.61 -11.07
N ASP A 76 -1.97 -2.79 -10.20
CA ASP A 76 -1.74 -3.22 -8.83
C ASP A 76 -1.18 -4.63 -8.94
N LEU A 77 0.16 -4.70 -9.09
CA LEU A 77 0.86 -5.96 -9.25
C LEU A 77 0.67 -6.73 -7.95
N ASP A 78 0.13 -7.92 -8.06
CA ASP A 78 -0.04 -8.81 -6.93
C ASP A 78 1.34 -9.29 -6.45
N LEU A 79 1.88 -8.61 -5.45
CA LEU A 79 3.17 -8.95 -4.86
C LEU A 79 3.13 -10.29 -4.15
N GLN A 80 1.96 -10.75 -3.72
CA GLN A 80 1.75 -12.08 -3.16
C GLN A 80 2.01 -13.14 -4.22
N ALA A 81 1.49 -12.98 -5.44
CA ALA A 81 1.75 -13.92 -6.53
C ALA A 81 3.24 -14.04 -6.87
N ILE A 82 4.00 -12.92 -6.79
CA ILE A 82 5.46 -12.96 -6.92
C ILE A 82 6.09 -13.74 -5.77
N ALA A 83 5.59 -13.57 -4.55
CA ALA A 83 6.12 -14.25 -3.36
C ALA A 83 5.88 -15.76 -3.36
N GLU A 84 4.87 -16.28 -4.06
CA GLU A 84 4.52 -17.71 -4.07
C GLU A 84 5.52 -18.60 -4.82
N GLY A 85 6.41 -18.01 -5.64
CA GLY A 85 7.29 -18.77 -6.55
C GLY A 85 8.36 -19.64 -5.88
N LEU A 86 8.93 -19.26 -4.73
CA LEU A 86 9.93 -20.02 -3.97
C LEU A 86 9.61 -19.94 -2.48
N ASP A 87 9.70 -21.08 -1.79
CA ASP A 87 9.49 -21.13 -0.34
C ASP A 87 10.83 -20.94 0.40
N SER A 88 10.81 -20.23 1.55
CA SER A 88 11.96 -20.06 2.43
C SER A 88 12.50 -21.39 3.03
N GLN A 89 11.69 -22.43 2.99
CA GLN A 89 12.07 -23.78 3.40
C GLN A 89 12.84 -24.56 2.34
N THR A 90 12.86 -24.09 1.08
CA THR A 90 13.53 -24.78 -0.04
C THR A 90 14.92 -24.25 -0.35
N VAL A 91 15.39 -23.25 0.36
CA VAL A 91 16.71 -22.64 0.18
C VAL A 91 17.54 -22.81 1.45
N ASP A 92 18.83 -23.07 1.28
CA ASP A 92 19.76 -23.27 2.41
C ASP A 92 20.57 -21.99 2.75
N GLU A 93 20.56 -21.01 1.84
CA GLU A 93 21.28 -19.75 1.95
C GLU A 93 20.36 -18.55 1.76
N VAL A 94 20.75 -17.41 2.35
CA VAL A 94 20.04 -16.15 2.09
C VAL A 94 20.07 -15.90 0.58
N THR A 95 18.90 -15.81 -0.02
CA THR A 95 18.76 -15.75 -1.48
C THR A 95 18.14 -14.42 -1.91
N LEU A 96 18.86 -13.67 -2.74
CA LEU A 96 18.35 -12.48 -3.40
C LEU A 96 18.02 -12.82 -4.86
N ILE A 97 16.74 -12.74 -5.21
CA ILE A 97 16.26 -12.93 -6.58
C ILE A 97 15.97 -11.56 -7.18
N THR A 98 16.62 -11.28 -8.28
CA THR A 98 16.42 -10.10 -9.12
C THR A 98 15.73 -10.51 -10.43
N ALA A 99 15.32 -9.57 -11.25
CA ALA A 99 14.76 -9.87 -12.57
C ALA A 99 15.74 -10.62 -13.50
N LYS A 100 17.04 -10.63 -13.19
CA LYS A 100 18.10 -11.18 -14.06
C LYS A 100 18.78 -12.42 -13.50
N GLU A 101 18.92 -12.51 -12.20
CA GLU A 101 19.74 -13.53 -11.55
C GLU A 101 19.27 -13.84 -10.13
N GLN A 102 19.64 -14.99 -9.66
CA GLN A 102 19.52 -15.42 -8.28
C GLN A 102 20.92 -15.42 -7.66
N LEU A 103 21.06 -14.76 -6.52
CA LEU A 103 22.31 -14.62 -5.78
C LEU A 103 22.16 -15.27 -4.41
N ASN A 104 23.04 -16.17 -4.09
CA ASN A 104 23.18 -16.72 -2.76
C ASN A 104 24.12 -15.84 -1.95
N LEU A 105 23.72 -15.48 -0.76
CA LEU A 105 24.41 -14.53 0.11
C LEU A 105 24.76 -15.20 1.44
N ASP A 106 25.84 -14.72 2.03
CA ASP A 106 26.21 -15.17 3.38
C ASP A 106 25.17 -14.78 4.42
N GLU A 107 25.23 -15.44 5.57
CA GLU A 107 24.47 -15.07 6.76
C GLU A 107 24.77 -13.61 7.15
N ASP A 108 23.77 -12.90 7.67
CA ASP A 108 23.85 -11.48 8.02
C ASP A 108 24.24 -10.54 6.87
N ALA A 109 24.06 -10.96 5.62
CA ALA A 109 24.31 -10.12 4.47
C ALA A 109 23.61 -8.76 4.60
N PHE A 110 24.35 -7.69 4.28
CA PHE A 110 23.80 -6.34 4.19
C PHE A 110 23.61 -5.95 2.73
N ILE A 111 22.35 -5.85 2.32
CA ILE A 111 21.95 -5.47 0.97
C ILE A 111 21.57 -3.99 0.99
N LYS A 112 22.14 -3.19 0.09
CA LYS A 112 21.86 -1.76 0.01
C LYS A 112 21.48 -1.35 -1.41
N TYR A 113 20.36 -0.63 -1.52
CA TYR A 113 19.93 -0.01 -2.76
C TYR A 113 20.23 1.48 -2.74
N SER A 114 20.82 2.00 -3.83
CA SER A 114 20.92 3.44 -4.04
C SER A 114 19.56 4.01 -4.48
N LYS A 115 19.41 5.34 -4.46
CA LYS A 115 18.22 6.04 -4.95
C LYS A 115 17.93 5.74 -6.43
N GLU A 116 18.96 5.44 -7.21
CA GLU A 116 18.86 5.04 -8.62
C GLU A 116 18.56 3.54 -8.79
N GLY A 117 18.47 2.77 -7.69
CA GLY A 117 18.21 1.34 -7.71
C GLY A 117 19.46 0.45 -7.96
N LYS A 118 20.68 0.96 -7.80
CA LYS A 118 21.88 0.12 -7.83
C LYS A 118 21.97 -0.69 -6.54
N VAL A 119 22.34 -1.96 -6.68
CA VAL A 119 22.45 -2.91 -5.56
C VAL A 119 23.92 -3.07 -5.16
N ALA A 120 24.18 -3.05 -3.87
CA ALA A 120 25.43 -3.44 -3.26
C ALA A 120 25.17 -4.48 -2.16
N VAL A 121 25.99 -5.51 -2.09
CA VAL A 121 25.98 -6.53 -1.03
C VAL A 121 27.30 -6.44 -0.30
N ASN A 122 27.26 -6.31 1.03
CA ASN A 122 28.44 -6.15 1.88
C ASN A 122 29.46 -5.13 1.33
N SER A 123 28.94 -3.99 0.86
CA SER A 123 29.69 -2.88 0.23
C SER A 123 30.28 -3.17 -1.17
N GLN A 124 30.06 -4.34 -1.73
CA GLN A 124 30.45 -4.66 -3.11
C GLN A 124 29.26 -4.40 -4.06
N VAL A 125 29.45 -3.49 -5.00
CA VAL A 125 28.42 -3.19 -6.02
C VAL A 125 28.30 -4.36 -6.98
N ILE A 126 27.10 -4.94 -7.06
CA ILE A 126 26.80 -5.94 -8.08
C ILE A 126 26.78 -5.22 -9.43
N LYS A 127 27.62 -5.69 -10.38
CA LYS A 127 27.67 -5.13 -11.73
C LYS A 127 26.34 -5.38 -12.44
N GLU A 128 25.48 -4.38 -12.47
CA GLU A 128 24.27 -4.40 -13.27
C GLU A 128 24.42 -3.47 -14.48
N GLU A 129 24.10 -3.99 -15.66
CA GLU A 129 23.92 -3.17 -16.85
C GLU A 129 22.72 -2.21 -16.69
N LYS A 130 22.66 -1.19 -17.54
CA LYS A 130 21.63 -0.14 -17.49
C LYS A 130 20.22 -0.70 -17.25
N VAL A 131 19.62 -0.27 -16.15
CA VAL A 131 18.24 -0.58 -15.79
C VAL A 131 17.32 -0.07 -16.89
N LYS A 132 16.53 -0.95 -17.51
CA LYS A 132 15.36 -0.54 -18.28
C LYS A 132 14.36 0.11 -17.32
N ASP A 133 13.59 1.06 -17.80
CA ASP A 133 12.69 1.91 -16.98
C ASP A 133 11.46 1.17 -16.40
N GLU A 134 11.42 -0.15 -16.50
CA GLU A 134 10.37 -1.00 -15.97
C GLU A 134 10.53 -1.17 -14.45
N GLN A 135 9.42 -1.22 -13.75
CA GLN A 135 9.41 -1.44 -12.31
C GLN A 135 9.79 -2.91 -12.04
N GLU A 136 11.07 -3.14 -11.72
CA GLU A 136 11.58 -4.47 -11.41
C GLU A 136 11.35 -4.75 -9.92
N TYR A 137 10.78 -5.92 -9.60
CA TYR A 137 10.65 -6.41 -8.23
C TYR A 137 11.73 -7.43 -7.92
N ASN A 138 12.25 -7.33 -6.71
CA ASN A 138 13.21 -8.27 -6.16
C ASN A 138 12.57 -9.04 -5.02
N GLN A 139 13.06 -10.26 -4.76
CA GLN A 139 12.69 -11.05 -3.60
C GLN A 139 13.95 -11.29 -2.75
N LEU A 140 13.82 -11.08 -1.45
CA LEU A 140 14.78 -11.55 -0.47
C LEU A 140 14.15 -12.71 0.29
N ILE A 141 14.80 -13.87 0.26
CA ILE A 141 14.38 -15.09 0.94
C ILE A 141 15.44 -15.42 1.98
N VAL A 142 15.02 -15.53 3.23
CA VAL A 142 15.87 -15.87 4.37
C VAL A 142 15.44 -17.24 4.87
N PRO A 143 16.32 -18.26 4.79
CA PRO A 143 16.02 -19.61 5.26
C PRO A 143 16.04 -19.72 6.79
N SER A 144 15.79 -20.92 7.28
CA SER A 144 15.87 -21.24 8.70
C SER A 144 17.26 -20.95 9.27
N GLY A 145 17.32 -20.43 10.49
CA GLY A 145 18.56 -20.15 11.21
C GLY A 145 19.37 -18.96 10.71
N LYS A 146 18.96 -18.29 9.67
CA LYS A 146 19.68 -17.15 9.08
C LYS A 146 18.91 -15.84 9.17
N ARG A 147 19.60 -14.73 8.97
CA ARG A 147 19.05 -13.37 8.97
C ARG A 147 19.69 -12.54 7.87
N ALA A 148 19.03 -11.45 7.49
CA ALA A 148 19.55 -10.50 6.53
C ALA A 148 19.14 -9.07 6.88
N ARG A 149 19.94 -8.10 6.43
CA ARG A 149 19.63 -6.69 6.55
C ARG A 149 19.54 -6.06 5.17
N ILE A 150 18.57 -5.17 4.99
CA ILE A 150 18.40 -4.48 3.72
C ILE A 150 18.07 -3.01 3.93
N GLU A 151 18.72 -2.15 3.14
CA GLU A 151 18.36 -0.73 3.00
C GLU A 151 17.78 -0.52 1.59
N LEU A 152 16.49 -0.19 1.55
CA LEU A 152 15.75 0.04 0.31
C LEU A 152 16.12 1.39 -0.33
N SER A 153 15.70 1.60 -1.57
CA SER A 153 16.06 2.80 -2.36
C SER A 153 15.55 4.13 -1.78
N ASP A 154 14.55 4.10 -0.91
CA ASP A 154 14.02 5.26 -0.18
C ASP A 154 14.72 5.51 1.17
N GLY A 155 15.68 4.65 1.57
CA GLY A 155 16.38 4.67 2.84
C GLY A 155 15.65 3.92 3.96
N THR A 156 14.54 3.26 3.67
CA THR A 156 13.88 2.34 4.62
C THR A 156 14.80 1.16 4.91
N ARG A 157 14.93 0.80 6.19
CA ARG A 157 15.76 -0.33 6.64
C ARG A 157 14.90 -1.46 7.17
N LEU A 158 15.25 -2.67 6.78
CA LEU A 158 14.63 -3.89 7.26
C LEU A 158 15.68 -4.80 7.87
N VAL A 159 15.32 -5.45 8.97
CA VAL A 159 15.99 -6.66 9.46
C VAL A 159 15.02 -7.81 9.24
N VAL A 160 15.45 -8.81 8.50
CA VAL A 160 14.62 -9.95 8.08
C VAL A 160 15.08 -11.18 8.85
N ASN A 161 14.19 -11.78 9.61
CA ASN A 161 14.46 -12.94 10.46
C ASN A 161 14.37 -14.25 9.64
N SER A 162 14.72 -15.35 10.29
CA SER A 162 14.65 -16.70 9.76
C SER A 162 13.25 -17.03 9.20
N GLN A 163 13.23 -17.90 8.19
CA GLN A 163 12.00 -18.38 7.52
C GLN A 163 11.12 -17.23 6.98
N SER A 164 11.76 -16.18 6.49
CA SER A 164 11.06 -14.96 6.09
C SER A 164 11.32 -14.60 4.63
N LYS A 165 10.38 -13.90 4.03
CA LYS A 165 10.43 -13.46 2.65
C LYS A 165 9.94 -12.02 2.54
N VAL A 166 10.64 -11.23 1.72
CA VAL A 166 10.25 -9.86 1.39
C VAL A 166 10.28 -9.65 -0.11
N VAL A 167 9.20 -9.12 -0.68
CA VAL A 167 9.13 -8.70 -2.09
C VAL A 167 9.03 -7.19 -2.13
N TYR A 168 9.88 -6.56 -2.90
CA TYR A 168 9.99 -5.10 -2.95
C TYR A 168 10.48 -4.63 -4.32
N PRO A 169 10.10 -3.42 -4.75
CA PRO A 169 10.62 -2.87 -5.99
C PRO A 169 12.08 -2.45 -5.82
N ARG A 170 12.87 -2.66 -6.84
CA ARG A 170 14.26 -2.17 -6.90
C ARG A 170 14.35 -0.67 -6.63
N ARG A 171 13.37 0.10 -7.07
CA ARG A 171 13.19 1.53 -6.82
C ARG A 171 11.70 1.83 -6.70
N PHE A 172 11.32 2.57 -5.66
CA PHE A 172 9.96 3.07 -5.54
C PHE A 172 9.68 4.13 -6.60
N LYS A 173 8.55 3.99 -7.31
CA LYS A 173 8.03 4.92 -8.30
C LYS A 173 6.56 5.22 -7.97
N GLY A 174 6.07 6.41 -8.37
CA GLY A 174 4.68 6.83 -8.14
C GLY A 174 4.43 7.30 -6.70
N ASP A 175 3.16 7.36 -6.33
CA ASP A 175 2.69 8.04 -5.12
C ASP A 175 2.72 7.16 -3.85
N ILE A 176 3.02 5.88 -3.98
CA ILE A 176 3.08 4.92 -2.87
C ILE A 176 4.35 4.08 -2.91
N ARG A 177 4.83 3.69 -1.74
CA ARG A 177 5.94 2.75 -1.54
C ARG A 177 5.35 1.44 -1.04
N LYS A 178 5.36 0.40 -1.85
CA LYS A 178 4.70 -0.87 -1.53
C LYS A 178 5.72 -2.01 -1.47
N ILE A 179 5.60 -2.86 -0.43
CA ILE A 179 6.31 -4.12 -0.28
C ILE A 179 5.34 -5.21 0.18
N TYR A 180 5.75 -6.47 0.03
CA TYR A 180 5.07 -7.64 0.61
C TYR A 180 6.00 -8.33 1.60
N THR A 181 5.45 -8.84 2.71
CA THR A 181 6.22 -9.56 3.73
C THR A 181 5.52 -10.85 4.16
N GLN A 182 6.32 -11.87 4.45
CA GLN A 182 5.91 -13.12 5.09
C GLN A 182 7.02 -13.54 6.05
N GLY A 183 6.66 -14.01 7.25
CA GLY A 183 7.62 -14.32 8.32
C GLY A 183 7.80 -13.18 9.30
N GLU A 184 9.01 -12.94 9.82
CA GLU A 184 9.26 -11.88 10.78
C GLU A 184 10.22 -10.83 10.23
N VAL A 185 9.76 -9.58 10.24
CA VAL A 185 10.51 -8.45 9.70
C VAL A 185 10.36 -7.25 10.63
N PHE A 186 11.49 -6.68 11.01
CA PHE A 186 11.55 -5.39 11.67
C PHE A 186 11.80 -4.30 10.62
N LEU A 187 11.03 -3.22 10.68
CA LEU A 187 11.09 -2.13 9.72
C LEU A 187 11.36 -0.79 10.42
N GLU A 188 12.34 -0.06 9.89
CA GLU A 188 12.54 1.37 10.15
C GLU A 188 12.22 2.12 8.85
N VAL A 189 10.97 2.56 8.71
CA VAL A 189 10.50 3.20 7.48
C VAL A 189 10.95 4.65 7.43
N ALA A 190 11.60 5.03 6.33
CA ALA A 190 12.02 6.40 6.07
C ALA A 190 10.80 7.33 6.02
N HIS A 191 10.89 8.49 6.72
CA HIS A 191 9.78 9.42 6.85
C HIS A 191 9.49 10.15 5.54
N ASP A 192 8.30 9.91 4.96
CA ASP A 192 7.78 10.64 3.81
C ASP A 192 6.24 10.69 3.86
N LYS A 193 5.72 11.90 4.14
CA LYS A 193 4.26 12.15 4.22
C LYS A 193 3.58 12.16 2.86
N LYS A 194 4.33 12.41 1.77
CA LYS A 194 3.76 12.50 0.43
C LYS A 194 3.59 11.14 -0.22
N HIS A 195 4.48 10.20 0.09
CA HIS A 195 4.47 8.84 -0.47
C HIS A 195 4.31 7.84 0.68
N PRO A 196 3.07 7.46 1.05
CA PRO A 196 2.83 6.46 2.08
C PRO A 196 3.56 5.14 1.80
N PHE A 197 4.00 4.47 2.87
CA PHE A 197 4.60 3.15 2.79
C PHE A 197 3.56 2.10 3.14
N ILE A 198 3.38 1.13 2.26
CA ILE A 198 2.40 0.06 2.39
C ILE A 198 3.13 -1.26 2.54
N VAL A 199 2.82 -2.00 3.59
CA VAL A 199 3.20 -3.40 3.74
C VAL A 199 1.97 -4.25 3.49
N GLU A 200 2.06 -5.13 2.50
CA GLU A 200 1.02 -6.13 2.22
C GLU A 200 1.46 -7.49 2.71
N SER A 201 0.51 -8.28 3.13
CA SER A 201 0.64 -9.68 3.50
C SER A 201 -0.62 -10.43 3.08
N GLU A 202 -0.63 -11.75 3.23
CA GLU A 202 -1.82 -12.56 2.97
C GLU A 202 -3.03 -12.10 3.79
N ASP A 203 -2.84 -11.69 5.07
CA ASP A 203 -3.92 -11.46 6.04
C ASP A 203 -4.23 -10.00 6.34
N PHE A 204 -3.35 -9.08 5.92
CA PHE A 204 -3.50 -7.66 6.26
C PHE A 204 -2.80 -6.74 5.27
N LYS A 205 -3.22 -5.50 5.31
CA LYS A 205 -2.55 -4.35 4.70
C LYS A 205 -2.24 -3.32 5.77
N LEU A 206 -0.99 -2.84 5.78
CA LEU A 206 -0.51 -1.89 6.77
C LEU A 206 -0.02 -0.63 6.08
N ARG A 207 -0.37 0.55 6.60
CA ARG A 207 0.01 1.86 6.07
C ARG A 207 0.73 2.71 7.10
N VAL A 208 1.88 3.28 6.70
CA VAL A 208 2.68 4.17 7.54
C VAL A 208 3.26 5.34 6.73
N LEU A 209 3.74 6.37 7.41
CA LEU A 209 4.41 7.54 6.81
C LEU A 209 5.88 7.67 7.22
N GLY A 210 6.31 6.93 8.25
CA GLY A 210 7.66 6.96 8.83
C GLY A 210 7.59 6.43 10.25
N THR A 211 7.91 5.17 10.46
CA THR A 211 7.48 4.39 11.64
C THR A 211 8.46 3.25 11.86
N LYS A 212 8.69 2.89 13.13
CA LYS A 212 9.45 1.69 13.51
C LYS A 212 8.48 0.66 14.09
N PHE A 213 8.47 -0.54 13.54
CA PHE A 213 7.56 -1.61 13.97
C PHE A 213 8.10 -2.98 13.60
N ASN A 214 7.62 -3.99 14.31
CA ASN A 214 7.89 -5.41 14.02
C ASN A 214 6.61 -6.07 13.51
N ILE A 215 6.75 -6.90 12.49
CA ILE A 215 5.71 -7.79 11.99
C ILE A 215 6.21 -9.22 12.15
N SER A 216 5.38 -10.09 12.73
CA SER A 216 5.60 -11.54 12.76
C SER A 216 4.35 -12.22 12.20
N ASN A 217 4.41 -12.68 10.95
CA ASN A 217 3.31 -13.29 10.19
C ASN A 217 3.74 -14.59 9.52
N TYR A 218 4.21 -15.52 10.32
CA TYR A 218 4.54 -16.87 9.85
C TYR A 218 3.29 -17.64 9.44
N ARG A 219 3.38 -18.44 8.37
CA ARG A 219 2.27 -19.29 7.93
C ARG A 219 1.79 -20.21 9.05
N GLY A 220 0.46 -20.30 9.21
CA GLY A 220 -0.17 -21.15 10.24
C GLY A 220 -0.06 -20.62 11.65
N SER A 221 0.47 -19.40 11.84
CA SER A 221 0.52 -18.71 13.11
C SER A 221 -0.29 -17.42 13.07
N ALA A 222 -0.78 -16.99 14.24
CA ALA A 222 -1.40 -15.67 14.34
C ALA A 222 -0.37 -14.58 14.06
N THR A 223 -0.77 -13.56 13.31
CA THR A 223 0.07 -12.39 13.01
C THR A 223 0.15 -11.47 14.22
N ASN A 224 1.35 -11.02 14.54
CA ASN A 224 1.62 -9.99 15.54
C ASN A 224 2.26 -8.77 14.89
N ILE A 225 1.69 -7.59 15.11
CA ILE A 225 2.25 -6.31 14.70
C ILE A 225 2.49 -5.47 15.94
N VAL A 226 3.73 -5.10 16.18
CA VAL A 226 4.13 -4.31 17.37
C VAL A 226 4.70 -2.98 16.93
N LEU A 227 4.12 -1.90 17.41
CA LEU A 227 4.56 -0.55 17.10
C LEU A 227 5.59 -0.06 18.13
N VAL A 228 6.75 0.33 17.63
CA VAL A 228 7.85 0.91 18.44
C VAL A 228 7.76 2.42 18.48
N GLU A 229 7.67 3.05 17.29
CA GLU A 229 7.69 4.51 17.15
C GLU A 229 6.81 4.94 15.97
N GLY A 230 6.07 6.03 16.13
CA GLY A 230 5.25 6.62 15.07
C GLY A 230 3.78 6.20 15.16
N SER A 231 3.16 5.87 14.04
CA SER A 231 1.75 5.48 13.93
C SER A 231 1.54 4.53 12.77
N VAL A 232 0.67 3.54 12.96
CA VAL A 232 0.37 2.50 11.98
C VAL A 232 -1.15 2.38 11.80
N GLU A 233 -1.63 2.41 10.57
CA GLU A 233 -2.98 1.98 10.22
C GLU A 233 -2.91 0.56 9.65
N VAL A 234 -3.67 -0.37 10.23
CA VAL A 234 -3.78 -1.76 9.77
C VAL A 234 -5.21 -2.01 9.29
N THR A 235 -5.34 -2.65 8.15
CA THR A 235 -6.61 -3.12 7.59
C THR A 235 -6.51 -4.64 7.45
N ASP A 236 -7.45 -5.38 8.03
CA ASP A 236 -7.53 -6.84 7.91
C ASP A 236 -8.26 -7.30 6.64
N LYS A 237 -8.35 -8.62 6.41
CA LYS A 237 -9.06 -9.20 5.24
C LYS A 237 -10.53 -8.81 5.16
N ASN A 238 -11.16 -8.46 6.29
CA ASN A 238 -12.57 -8.08 6.38
C ASN A 238 -12.76 -6.57 6.34
N GLU A 239 -11.76 -5.81 5.86
CA GLU A 239 -11.76 -4.34 5.77
C GLU A 239 -11.91 -3.64 7.13
N LYS A 240 -11.74 -4.36 8.25
CA LYS A 240 -11.71 -3.77 9.58
C LYS A 240 -10.39 -3.05 9.78
N LYS A 241 -10.46 -1.83 10.29
CA LYS A 241 -9.30 -0.98 10.51
C LYS A 241 -8.97 -0.87 11.99
N ALA A 242 -7.67 -0.85 12.28
CA ALA A 242 -7.11 -0.51 13.58
C ALA A 242 -6.00 0.52 13.45
N GLN A 243 -5.93 1.44 14.39
CA GLN A 243 -4.86 2.42 14.51
C GLN A 243 -4.02 2.07 15.72
N LEU A 244 -2.70 1.90 15.53
CA LEU A 244 -1.77 1.61 16.60
C LEU A 244 -1.05 2.88 17.07
N ALA A 245 -0.88 2.97 18.38
CA ALA A 245 0.01 3.90 19.06
C ALA A 245 1.31 3.18 19.50
N PRO A 246 2.40 3.88 19.81
CA PRO A 246 3.62 3.28 20.32
C PRO A 246 3.33 2.34 21.51
N HIS A 247 4.00 1.18 21.53
CA HIS A 247 3.84 0.06 22.46
C HIS A 247 2.55 -0.77 22.27
N ASP A 248 1.74 -0.50 21.25
CA ASP A 248 0.63 -1.39 20.92
C ASP A 248 1.10 -2.64 20.19
N LEU A 249 0.55 -3.78 20.61
CA LEU A 249 0.52 -5.04 19.88
C LEU A 249 -0.88 -5.20 19.26
N LEU A 250 -0.94 -5.44 17.97
CA LEU A 250 -2.13 -5.92 17.26
C LEU A 250 -1.95 -7.39 16.92
N ASN A 251 -2.93 -8.20 17.26
CA ASN A 251 -2.98 -9.62 16.90
C ASN A 251 -4.07 -9.85 15.85
N ILE A 252 -3.72 -10.56 14.78
CA ILE A 252 -4.62 -10.98 13.70
C ILE A 252 -4.60 -12.50 13.65
N ALA A 253 -5.76 -13.13 13.70
CA ALA A 253 -5.91 -14.57 13.54
C ALA A 253 -6.99 -14.85 12.48
N ASP A 254 -6.70 -15.80 11.60
CA ASP A 254 -7.58 -16.17 10.48
C ASP A 254 -8.05 -14.94 9.64
N GLY A 255 -7.10 -14.02 9.38
CA GLY A 255 -7.34 -12.81 8.62
C GLY A 255 -8.22 -11.76 9.31
N SER A 256 -8.48 -11.89 10.62
CA SER A 256 -9.31 -10.97 11.40
C SER A 256 -8.56 -10.37 12.59
N ILE A 257 -8.73 -9.08 12.83
CA ILE A 257 -8.21 -8.41 14.04
C ILE A 257 -8.94 -8.94 15.27
N VAL A 258 -8.20 -9.62 16.16
CA VAL A 258 -8.76 -10.24 17.39
C VAL A 258 -8.44 -9.48 18.67
N CYS A 259 -7.26 -8.84 18.76
CA CYS A 259 -6.83 -8.17 19.98
C CYS A 259 -5.89 -7.00 19.68
N GLN A 260 -6.03 -5.92 20.45
CA GLN A 260 -5.07 -4.82 20.55
C GLN A 260 -4.80 -4.54 22.01
N LYS A 261 -3.52 -4.52 22.42
CA LYS A 261 -3.10 -4.29 23.80
C LYS A 261 -1.73 -3.64 23.88
N GLN A 262 -1.42 -3.01 25.01
CA GLN A 262 -0.09 -2.50 25.32
C GLN A 262 0.85 -3.64 25.74
N VAL A 263 2.10 -3.57 25.28
CA VAL A 263 3.14 -4.58 25.56
C VAL A 263 4.51 -3.92 25.81
N ASP A 264 5.41 -4.67 26.43
CA ASP A 264 6.83 -4.33 26.38
C ASP A 264 7.40 -4.69 25.01
N VAL A 265 7.74 -3.67 24.24
CA VAL A 265 8.27 -3.82 22.89
C VAL A 265 9.53 -4.68 22.84
N ALA A 266 10.36 -4.64 23.90
CA ALA A 266 11.61 -5.39 23.94
C ALA A 266 11.40 -6.92 23.84
N GLU A 267 10.25 -7.44 24.26
CA GLU A 267 9.89 -8.86 24.10
C GLU A 267 9.73 -9.29 22.63
N TYR A 268 9.46 -8.33 21.75
CA TYR A 268 9.14 -8.58 20.33
C TYR A 268 10.27 -8.18 19.37
N ILE A 269 11.19 -7.30 19.79
CA ILE A 269 12.28 -6.84 18.93
C ILE A 269 13.66 -7.26 19.42
N GLY A 270 13.78 -7.85 20.62
CA GLY A 270 15.07 -8.25 21.20
C GLY A 270 15.86 -9.22 20.32
N TRP A 271 15.18 -10.01 19.47
CA TRP A 271 15.80 -10.92 18.52
C TRP A 271 16.78 -10.25 17.55
N ILE A 272 16.57 -8.95 17.25
CA ILE A 272 17.45 -8.15 16.38
C ILE A 272 18.86 -8.05 16.98
N ASP A 273 18.94 -7.95 18.31
CA ASP A 273 20.19 -7.86 19.06
C ASP A 273 20.64 -9.23 19.61
N GLY A 274 19.94 -10.30 19.24
CA GLY A 274 20.21 -11.65 19.73
C GLY A 274 19.76 -11.86 21.19
N ILE A 275 18.68 -11.20 21.62
CA ILE A 275 18.14 -11.29 22.97
C ILE A 275 16.69 -11.74 22.93
N MET A 276 16.31 -12.69 23.77
CA MET A 276 14.92 -13.06 24.01
C MET A 276 14.52 -12.75 25.45
N LEU A 277 13.64 -11.80 25.63
CA LEU A 277 13.02 -11.51 26.92
C LEU A 277 11.82 -12.40 27.14
N LEU A 278 11.74 -13.00 28.31
CA LEU A 278 10.71 -13.95 28.73
C LEU A 278 9.91 -13.32 29.87
N ASN A 279 8.64 -13.06 29.62
CA ASN A 279 7.73 -12.46 30.58
C ASN A 279 6.48 -13.33 30.78
N GLY A 280 6.65 -14.55 31.25
CA GLY A 280 5.57 -15.52 31.39
C GLY A 280 5.21 -16.21 30.09
N ASN A 281 6.14 -16.27 29.14
CA ASN A 281 6.00 -17.10 27.95
C ASN A 281 5.96 -18.57 28.32
N THR A 282 5.10 -19.34 27.68
CA THR A 282 5.10 -20.80 27.88
C THR A 282 6.35 -21.41 27.24
N LEU A 283 6.84 -22.53 27.80
CA LEU A 283 7.99 -23.22 27.24
C LEU A 283 7.77 -23.61 25.78
N SER A 284 6.56 -24.03 25.40
CA SER A 284 6.21 -24.30 24.00
C SER A 284 6.40 -23.07 23.10
N GLN A 285 6.01 -21.88 23.54
CA GLN A 285 6.21 -20.64 22.79
C GLN A 285 7.70 -20.29 22.65
N ILE A 286 8.48 -20.51 23.69
CA ILE A 286 9.93 -20.30 23.67
C ILE A 286 10.59 -21.26 22.69
N ILE A 287 10.30 -22.55 22.80
CA ILE A 287 10.84 -23.60 21.93
C ILE A 287 10.50 -23.32 20.45
N GLN A 288 9.27 -22.89 20.15
CA GLN A 288 8.89 -22.50 18.80
C GLN A 288 9.75 -21.34 18.27
N LYS A 289 9.95 -20.30 19.08
CA LYS A 289 10.79 -19.16 18.71
C LYS A 289 12.27 -19.56 18.52
N LEU A 290 12.80 -20.41 19.40
CA LEU A 290 14.17 -20.92 19.29
C LEU A 290 14.32 -21.79 18.04
N SER A 291 13.36 -22.66 17.75
CA SER A 291 13.35 -23.49 16.53
C SER A 291 13.44 -22.62 15.25
N ILE A 292 12.70 -21.52 15.18
CA ILE A 292 12.77 -20.56 14.07
C ILE A 292 14.12 -19.86 14.05
N TYR A 293 14.56 -19.34 15.20
CA TYR A 293 15.76 -18.51 15.29
C TYR A 293 17.04 -19.28 14.92
N TYR A 294 17.17 -20.52 15.40
CA TYR A 294 18.33 -21.37 15.14
C TYR A 294 18.17 -22.29 13.92
N GLY A 295 16.96 -22.41 13.36
CA GLY A 295 16.68 -23.28 12.23
C GLY A 295 16.69 -24.76 12.58
N VAL A 296 16.40 -25.10 13.82
CA VAL A 296 16.39 -26.48 14.34
C VAL A 296 14.99 -26.93 14.71
N SER A 297 14.71 -28.23 14.58
CA SER A 297 13.44 -28.80 15.03
C SER A 297 13.55 -29.26 16.48
N ILE A 298 12.83 -28.59 17.38
CA ILE A 298 12.79 -28.93 18.80
C ILE A 298 11.36 -29.31 19.16
N GLN A 299 11.18 -30.46 19.80
CA GLN A 299 9.89 -30.88 20.33
C GLN A 299 9.89 -30.82 21.85
N CYS A 300 8.78 -30.40 22.42
CA CYS A 300 8.56 -30.27 23.84
C CYS A 300 7.34 -31.12 24.24
N ASP A 301 7.45 -31.82 25.38
CA ASP A 301 6.29 -32.50 25.95
C ASP A 301 5.20 -31.48 26.30
N PRO A 302 3.95 -31.71 25.84
CA PRO A 302 2.83 -30.78 26.07
C PRO A 302 2.59 -30.45 27.55
N LEU A 303 2.89 -31.40 28.48
CA LEU A 303 2.73 -31.17 29.92
C LEU A 303 3.69 -30.09 30.42
N VAL A 304 4.97 -30.22 30.05
CA VAL A 304 6.03 -29.24 30.43
C VAL A 304 5.91 -27.97 29.56
N GLY A 305 5.43 -28.12 28.32
CA GLY A 305 5.26 -27.02 27.37
C GLY A 305 4.34 -25.89 27.82
N SER A 306 3.45 -26.17 28.78
CA SER A 306 2.53 -25.16 29.37
C SER A 306 3.15 -24.32 30.47
N GLU A 307 4.31 -24.73 31.01
CA GLU A 307 5.01 -24.02 32.09
C GLU A 307 5.48 -22.64 31.65
N LYS A 308 5.35 -21.67 32.54
CA LYS A 308 5.73 -20.28 32.31
C LYS A 308 7.16 -20.00 32.69
N VAL A 309 7.92 -19.40 31.84
CA VAL A 309 9.32 -19.03 32.05
C VAL A 309 9.46 -17.51 32.08
N TYR A 310 10.31 -17.03 32.97
CA TYR A 310 10.66 -15.62 33.13
C TYR A 310 12.17 -15.47 33.08
N GLY A 311 12.65 -14.40 32.46
CA GLY A 311 14.07 -14.11 32.41
C GLY A 311 14.53 -13.55 31.07
N LYS A 312 15.79 -13.82 30.77
CA LYS A 312 16.45 -13.36 29.54
C LYS A 312 17.35 -14.47 29.01
N LEU A 313 17.24 -14.76 27.72
CA LEU A 313 18.13 -15.66 27.00
C LEU A 313 19.02 -14.83 26.06
N ASP A 314 20.31 -15.17 26.02
CA ASP A 314 21.22 -14.67 24.99
C ASP A 314 21.19 -15.63 23.80
N LEU A 315 20.67 -15.17 22.69
CA LEU A 315 20.56 -15.96 21.46
C LEU A 315 21.83 -15.94 20.60
N LYS A 316 22.90 -15.31 21.09
CA LYS A 316 24.23 -15.36 20.47
C LYS A 316 25.00 -16.61 20.87
N ASP A 317 24.57 -17.22 21.97
CA ASP A 317 25.14 -18.49 22.43
C ASP A 317 24.66 -19.63 21.51
N ASP A 318 25.34 -20.75 21.60
CA ASP A 318 24.91 -21.99 20.94
C ASP A 318 23.54 -22.44 21.46
N ILE A 319 22.73 -23.07 20.60
CA ILE A 319 21.40 -23.55 20.98
C ILE A 319 21.43 -24.49 22.19
N ASP A 320 22.48 -25.30 22.34
CA ASP A 320 22.62 -26.23 23.48
C ASP A 320 22.83 -25.46 24.78
N GLU A 321 23.64 -24.41 24.78
CA GLU A 321 23.86 -23.54 25.94
C GLU A 321 22.59 -22.81 26.35
N VAL A 322 21.81 -22.33 25.34
CA VAL A 322 20.51 -21.69 25.60
C VAL A 322 19.51 -22.66 26.19
N ILE A 323 19.48 -23.90 25.71
CA ILE A 323 18.62 -24.96 26.22
C ILE A 323 19.02 -25.33 27.67
N GLU A 324 20.32 -25.49 27.97
CA GLU A 324 20.83 -25.74 29.29
C GLU A 324 20.43 -24.62 30.27
N CYS A 325 20.49 -23.37 29.83
CA CYS A 325 20.04 -22.25 30.65
C CYS A 325 18.56 -22.35 31.01
N ILE A 326 17.70 -22.79 30.11
CA ILE A 326 16.28 -23.01 30.38
C ILE A 326 16.10 -24.20 31.33
N GLN A 327 16.85 -25.28 31.14
CA GLN A 327 16.81 -26.49 32.00
C GLN A 327 17.23 -26.24 33.45
N GLN A 328 18.08 -25.25 33.71
CA GLN A 328 18.40 -24.82 35.06
C GLN A 328 17.19 -24.26 35.83
N THR A 329 16.22 -23.72 35.08
CA THR A 329 15.01 -23.12 35.63
C THR A 329 13.84 -24.10 35.65
N LEU A 330 13.74 -24.94 34.64
CA LEU A 330 12.68 -25.94 34.44
C LEU A 330 13.31 -27.28 34.08
N PRO A 331 13.19 -28.33 34.91
CA PRO A 331 13.71 -29.65 34.57
C PRO A 331 12.83 -30.29 33.47
N PHE A 332 13.36 -30.41 32.28
CA PHE A 332 12.75 -31.12 31.16
C PHE A 332 13.83 -31.80 30.31
N THR A 333 13.43 -32.82 29.55
CA THR A 333 14.30 -33.54 28.63
C THR A 333 14.01 -33.08 27.21
N ILE A 334 15.05 -32.86 26.40
CA ILE A 334 14.94 -32.57 24.98
C ILE A 334 15.46 -33.75 24.20
N GLU A 335 14.69 -34.22 23.24
CA GLU A 335 15.16 -35.13 22.21
C GLU A 335 15.52 -34.30 20.97
N LYS A 336 16.80 -34.28 20.60
CA LYS A 336 17.22 -33.81 19.27
C LYS A 336 16.91 -34.88 18.26
N ARG A 337 16.19 -34.53 17.23
CA ARG A 337 16.00 -35.38 16.03
C ARG A 337 16.79 -34.74 14.91
N ASP A 338 17.75 -35.52 14.41
CA ASP A 338 18.52 -35.21 13.19
C ASP A 338 17.60 -35.14 11.95
#